data_92f607b8f3311beeffb7601fafee78ae
#
_entry.id   92f607b8f3311beeffb7601fafee78ae
#
_cell.length_a   1.000
_cell.length_b   1.000
_cell.length_c   1.000
_cell.angle_alpha   90.00
_cell.angle_beta   90.00
_cell.angle_gamma   90.00
#
_symmetry.space_group_name_H-M   'P 1'
#
loop_
_entity.id
_entity.type
_entity.pdbx_description
1 polymer ?
#
loop_
_entity_poly.entity_id
_entity_poly.type
_entity_poly.pdbx_seq_one_letter_code
_entity_poly.pdbx_strand_id
1 'polypeptide(L)'
;MSRGLGDVYKRQEAYAAGFSGAGFSRPLSAAILIGDFCFFAGSPHRGLLGRVPKCHKGNFLILVPKDDGWAWLIEEVYGPGAEKITRFAIKKEPDAFEPERLTAYVAAIPDGFELKLIDRRIYEMAMAEEWSKDLCASFQDFLAFERCGLGVAAIHKGKLAAGAASYTVYDGGIEIEIDTKEEYRRRGLAQACGAKLILECLDRGLYPSWDAHDRRSLSLAEKLGYHLDHEYPAYIIDPAAV
;
A
#
# COMPACT_ATOMS: atom_id res chain seq x y z
N MET A 1 22.86 -16.10 12.49
CA MET A 1 21.67 -16.48 13.30
C MET A 1 20.50 -15.64 12.80
N SER A 2 19.73 -16.19 11.86
CA SER A 2 18.60 -15.50 11.26
C SER A 2 17.31 -15.85 12.03
N ARG A 3 17.05 -15.10 13.10
CA ARG A 3 15.76 -15.09 13.77
C ARG A 3 15.22 -13.67 13.67
N GLY A 4 14.43 -13.36 12.65
CA GLY A 4 13.84 -12.01 12.59
C GLY A 4 12.95 -11.70 11.39
N LEU A 5 13.11 -12.38 10.28
CA LEU A 5 12.28 -12.13 9.09
C LEU A 5 10.94 -12.89 9.11
N GLY A 6 10.83 -13.99 9.87
CA GLY A 6 9.63 -14.82 9.88
C GLY A 6 8.41 -14.21 10.54
N ASP A 7 8.56 -13.24 11.44
CA ASP A 7 7.43 -12.69 12.20
C ASP A 7 6.78 -11.45 11.54
N VAL A 8 7.50 -10.76 10.65
CA VAL A 8 6.97 -9.61 9.91
C VAL A 8 6.15 -10.08 8.71
N TYR A 9 6.53 -11.20 8.10
CA TYR A 9 5.79 -11.83 7.00
C TYR A 9 4.47 -12.52 7.43
N LYS A 10 4.16 -12.62 8.71
CA LYS A 10 2.90 -13.23 9.20
C LYS A 10 1.62 -12.46 8.85
N ARG A 11 1.71 -11.21 8.39
CA ARG A 11 0.57 -10.47 7.81
C ARG A 11 0.46 -10.58 6.29
N GLN A 12 1.48 -11.06 5.62
CA GLN A 12 1.46 -11.41 4.20
C GLN A 12 1.15 -12.90 4.08
N GLU A 13 -0.02 -13.35 4.51
CA GLU A 13 -0.44 -14.73 4.26
C GLU A 13 -0.81 -14.85 2.78
N ALA A 14 0.11 -15.45 2.02
CA ALA A 14 -0.20 -15.96 0.70
C ALA A 14 -1.18 -17.13 0.88
N TYR A 15 -2.47 -16.85 0.76
CA TYR A 15 -3.49 -17.90 0.78
C TYR A 15 -3.54 -18.54 -0.60
N ALA A 16 -2.76 -19.60 -0.80
CA ALA A 16 -2.86 -20.45 -1.98
C ALA A 16 -3.95 -21.50 -1.76
N ALA A 17 -5.18 -21.23 -2.18
CA ALA A 17 -6.18 -22.25 -2.32
C ALA A 17 -5.99 -22.92 -3.68
N GLY A 18 -5.33 -24.07 -3.70
CA GLY A 18 -5.24 -24.90 -4.89
C GLY A 18 -6.47 -25.78 -5.04
N PHE A 19 -7.22 -25.65 -6.11
CA PHE A 19 -8.12 -26.70 -6.58
C PHE A 19 -7.36 -27.52 -7.61
N SER A 20 -6.88 -28.71 -7.17
CA SER A 20 -6.39 -29.73 -8.07
C SER A 20 -7.58 -30.55 -8.57
N GLY A 21 -7.83 -30.54 -9.89
CA GLY A 21 -8.62 -31.59 -10.50
C GLY A 21 -7.95 -32.93 -10.29
N ALA A 22 -8.70 -34.03 -10.25
CA ALA A 22 -8.18 -35.39 -10.06
C ALA A 22 -6.99 -35.63 -11.00
N GLY A 23 -5.79 -35.81 -10.42
CA GLY A 23 -4.57 -36.13 -11.16
C GLY A 23 -3.54 -35.01 -11.34
N PHE A 24 -3.77 -33.78 -10.85
CA PHE A 24 -2.80 -32.67 -10.95
C PHE A 24 -2.20 -32.31 -9.58
N SER A 25 -0.87 -32.28 -9.50
CA SER A 25 -0.11 -31.87 -8.31
C SER A 25 0.06 -30.34 -8.15
N ARG A 26 -0.48 -29.52 -9.05
CA ARG A 26 -0.35 -28.06 -9.04
C ARG A 26 -1.72 -27.38 -8.97
N PRO A 27 -1.86 -26.30 -8.18
CA PRO A 27 -3.10 -25.54 -8.14
C PRO A 27 -3.38 -24.88 -9.49
N LEU A 28 -4.65 -24.95 -9.94
CA LEU A 28 -5.12 -24.30 -11.17
C LEU A 28 -5.47 -22.82 -10.96
N SER A 29 -5.73 -22.44 -9.72
CA SER A 29 -6.14 -21.10 -9.33
C SER A 29 -5.55 -20.74 -7.96
N ALA A 30 -5.25 -19.48 -7.75
CA ALA A 30 -4.74 -18.96 -6.48
C ALA A 30 -5.33 -17.58 -6.16
N ALA A 31 -5.43 -17.27 -4.87
CA ALA A 31 -5.67 -15.93 -4.36
C ALA A 31 -4.56 -15.58 -3.37
N ILE A 32 -4.01 -14.37 -3.48
CA ILE A 32 -2.94 -13.87 -2.62
C ILE A 32 -3.45 -12.61 -1.94
N LEU A 33 -3.49 -12.61 -0.61
CA LEU A 33 -3.87 -11.45 0.19
C LEU A 33 -2.62 -10.73 0.70
N ILE A 34 -2.54 -9.42 0.43
CA ILE A 34 -1.48 -8.53 0.92
C ILE A 34 -2.16 -7.27 1.45
N GLY A 35 -2.16 -7.06 2.77
CA GLY A 35 -2.93 -5.98 3.38
C GLY A 35 -4.41 -6.13 3.05
N ASP A 36 -4.99 -5.12 2.41
CA ASP A 36 -6.38 -5.12 1.96
C ASP A 36 -6.54 -5.58 0.50
N PHE A 37 -5.46 -5.94 -0.19
CA PHE A 37 -5.49 -6.37 -1.58
C PHE A 37 -5.53 -7.89 -1.69
N CYS A 38 -6.47 -8.40 -2.50
CA CYS A 38 -6.58 -9.80 -2.88
C CYS A 38 -6.36 -9.96 -4.39
N PHE A 39 -5.21 -10.50 -4.76
CA PHE A 39 -4.82 -10.75 -6.15
C PHE A 39 -5.20 -12.17 -6.56
N PHE A 40 -5.81 -12.33 -7.73
CA PHE A 40 -6.18 -13.62 -8.27
C PHE A 40 -5.25 -14.06 -9.40
N ALA A 41 -5.03 -15.37 -9.49
CA ALA A 41 -4.22 -15.99 -10.55
C ALA A 41 -4.81 -17.34 -10.99
N GLY A 42 -4.43 -17.78 -12.20
CA GLY A 42 -4.95 -19.03 -12.79
C GLY A 42 -6.37 -18.86 -13.32
N SER A 43 -7.11 -19.97 -13.45
CA SER A 43 -8.48 -19.99 -13.96
C SER A 43 -9.46 -19.45 -12.93
N PRO A 44 -10.49 -18.67 -13.33
CA PRO A 44 -11.51 -18.17 -12.41
C PRO A 44 -12.18 -19.31 -11.63
N HIS A 45 -12.26 -19.16 -10.29
CA HIS A 45 -12.85 -20.16 -9.41
C HIS A 45 -13.65 -19.52 -8.28
N ARG A 46 -14.98 -19.73 -8.27
CA ARG A 46 -15.92 -19.14 -7.31
C ARG A 46 -15.55 -19.39 -5.84
N GLY A 47 -15.02 -20.57 -5.53
CA GLY A 47 -14.62 -20.92 -4.17
C GLY A 47 -13.45 -20.15 -3.61
N LEU A 48 -12.75 -19.30 -4.39
CA LEU A 48 -11.72 -18.39 -3.91
C LEU A 48 -12.27 -17.02 -3.55
N LEU A 49 -13.40 -16.58 -4.15
CA LEU A 49 -14.00 -15.28 -3.89
C LEU A 49 -14.67 -15.19 -2.52
N GLY A 50 -15.38 -16.22 -2.07
CA GLY A 50 -16.08 -16.24 -0.78
C GLY A 50 -15.18 -16.52 0.43
N ARG A 51 -13.87 -16.50 0.30
CA ARG A 51 -12.92 -16.82 1.38
C ARG A 51 -12.12 -15.60 1.80
N VAL A 52 -12.66 -14.83 2.75
CA VAL A 52 -11.87 -13.80 3.44
C VAL A 52 -11.00 -14.49 4.49
N PRO A 53 -9.67 -14.39 4.42
CA PRO A 53 -8.79 -14.97 5.42
C PRO A 53 -9.08 -14.37 6.81
N LYS A 54 -9.05 -15.21 7.86
CA LYS A 54 -9.30 -14.77 9.25
C LYS A 54 -8.30 -13.72 9.77
N CYS A 55 -7.16 -13.58 9.11
CA CYS A 55 -6.14 -12.57 9.41
C CYS A 55 -6.52 -11.18 8.92
N HIS A 56 -7.42 -11.07 7.95
CA HIS A 56 -7.91 -9.77 7.47
C HIS A 56 -8.75 -9.09 8.55
N LYS A 57 -8.40 -7.85 8.86
CA LYS A 57 -9.06 -7.06 9.90
C LYS A 57 -9.68 -5.76 9.36
N GLY A 58 -9.52 -5.52 8.06
CA GLY A 58 -10.07 -4.35 7.40
C GLY A 58 -11.59 -4.46 7.21
N ASN A 59 -12.21 -3.32 6.99
CA ASN A 59 -13.65 -3.22 6.72
C ASN A 59 -13.97 -3.38 5.23
N PHE A 60 -12.95 -3.48 4.39
CA PHE A 60 -13.08 -3.68 2.94
C PHE A 60 -11.94 -4.54 2.41
N LEU A 61 -12.15 -5.11 1.22
CA LEU A 61 -11.11 -5.76 0.43
C LEU A 61 -11.10 -5.16 -0.98
N ILE A 62 -9.90 -5.05 -1.54
CA ILE A 62 -9.68 -4.67 -2.93
C ILE A 62 -9.35 -5.94 -3.71
N LEU A 63 -10.32 -6.42 -4.48
CA LEU A 63 -10.14 -7.59 -5.34
C LEU A 63 -9.50 -7.17 -6.65
N VAL A 64 -8.36 -7.75 -6.99
CA VAL A 64 -7.62 -7.45 -8.22
C VAL A 64 -7.72 -8.66 -9.16
N PRO A 65 -8.58 -8.59 -10.21
CA PRO A 65 -8.70 -9.65 -11.19
C PRO A 65 -7.45 -9.72 -12.06
N LYS A 66 -7.00 -10.93 -12.38
CA LYS A 66 -5.91 -11.14 -13.32
C LYS A 66 -6.32 -10.84 -14.76
N ASP A 67 -7.59 -11.11 -15.10
CA ASP A 67 -8.16 -11.04 -16.44
C ASP A 67 -9.67 -10.81 -16.39
N ASP A 68 -10.29 -10.65 -17.57
CA ASP A 68 -11.73 -10.42 -17.72
C ASP A 68 -12.58 -11.56 -17.16
N GLY A 69 -12.09 -12.80 -17.17
CA GLY A 69 -12.78 -13.94 -16.60
C GLY A 69 -12.92 -13.84 -15.08
N TRP A 70 -11.88 -13.39 -14.40
CA TRP A 70 -11.94 -13.08 -12.97
C TRP A 70 -12.80 -11.86 -12.68
N ALA A 71 -12.71 -10.80 -13.51
CA ALA A 71 -13.53 -9.60 -13.38
C ALA A 71 -15.03 -9.95 -13.49
N TRP A 72 -15.40 -10.72 -14.51
CA TRP A 72 -16.78 -11.20 -14.69
C TRP A 72 -17.26 -12.04 -13.49
N LEU A 73 -16.42 -12.93 -12.99
CA LEU A 73 -16.79 -13.78 -11.85
C LEU A 73 -16.98 -12.96 -10.56
N ILE A 74 -16.17 -11.92 -10.33
CA ILE A 74 -16.34 -11.00 -9.20
C ILE A 74 -17.70 -10.28 -9.33
N GLU A 75 -17.99 -9.73 -10.49
CA GLU A 75 -19.26 -9.04 -10.77
C GLU A 75 -20.47 -9.98 -10.61
N GLU A 76 -20.36 -11.24 -11.04
CA GLU A 76 -21.41 -12.25 -10.87
C GLU A 76 -21.65 -12.63 -9.40
N VAL A 77 -20.58 -12.77 -8.61
CA VAL A 77 -20.67 -13.24 -7.22
C VAL A 77 -21.17 -12.14 -6.29
N TYR A 78 -20.65 -10.93 -6.44
CA TYR A 78 -20.93 -9.83 -5.52
C TYR A 78 -21.98 -8.85 -6.03
N GLY A 79 -22.27 -8.86 -7.34
CA GLY A 79 -23.26 -7.96 -7.95
C GLY A 79 -23.02 -6.49 -7.55
N PRO A 80 -24.07 -5.78 -7.07
CA PRO A 80 -23.94 -4.39 -6.62
C PRO A 80 -23.04 -4.18 -5.39
N GLY A 81 -22.69 -5.25 -4.68
CA GLY A 81 -21.76 -5.19 -3.54
C GLY A 81 -20.28 -5.09 -3.93
N ALA A 82 -19.95 -5.20 -5.23
CA ALA A 82 -18.61 -4.95 -5.74
C ALA A 82 -18.54 -3.59 -6.43
N GLU A 83 -17.97 -2.60 -5.77
CA GLU A 83 -17.70 -1.30 -6.38
C GLU A 83 -16.49 -1.40 -7.31
N LYS A 84 -16.73 -1.28 -8.62
CA LYS A 84 -15.65 -1.28 -9.61
C LYS A 84 -14.92 0.05 -9.62
N ILE A 85 -13.60 0.00 -9.45
CA ILE A 85 -12.71 1.14 -9.46
C ILE A 85 -11.61 0.96 -10.51
N THR A 86 -10.96 2.07 -10.90
CA THR A 86 -9.74 2.05 -11.70
C THR A 86 -8.56 2.43 -10.84
N ARG A 87 -7.52 1.60 -10.85
CA ARG A 87 -6.23 1.88 -10.23
C ARG A 87 -5.15 2.07 -11.29
N PHE A 88 -4.01 2.60 -10.88
CA PHE A 88 -2.94 3.01 -11.77
C PHE A 88 -1.64 2.33 -11.33
N ALA A 89 -1.26 1.29 -12.06
CA ALA A 89 -0.01 0.59 -11.85
C ALA A 89 1.16 1.50 -12.25
N ILE A 90 2.19 1.55 -11.41
CA ILE A 90 3.39 2.35 -11.63
C ILE A 90 4.54 1.44 -12.05
N LYS A 91 5.32 1.86 -13.04
CA LYS A 91 6.51 1.15 -13.49
C LYS A 91 7.54 1.05 -12.38
N LYS A 92 8.21 -0.10 -12.30
CA LYS A 92 9.32 -0.31 -11.40
C LYS A 92 10.64 0.03 -12.11
N GLU A 93 11.09 1.28 -11.94
CA GLU A 93 12.27 1.84 -12.60
C GLU A 93 13.25 2.39 -11.54
N PRO A 94 14.26 1.62 -11.12
CA PRO A 94 15.17 2.03 -10.04
C PRO A 94 15.91 3.35 -10.30
N ASP A 95 16.18 3.66 -11.57
CA ASP A 95 16.93 4.85 -11.98
C ASP A 95 16.04 6.06 -12.31
N ALA A 96 14.72 5.99 -12.05
CA ALA A 96 13.78 7.07 -12.36
C ALA A 96 13.86 8.27 -11.42
N PHE A 97 14.48 8.09 -10.26
CA PHE A 97 14.49 9.12 -9.21
C PHE A 97 15.68 10.07 -9.37
N GLU A 98 15.41 11.37 -9.31
CA GLU A 98 16.38 12.46 -9.34
C GLU A 98 16.59 13.01 -7.91
N PRO A 99 17.68 12.67 -7.19
CA PRO A 99 17.88 13.06 -5.79
C PRO A 99 17.87 14.58 -5.59
N GLU A 100 18.41 15.36 -6.52
CA GLU A 100 18.43 16.82 -6.47
C GLU A 100 17.00 17.39 -6.50
N ARG A 101 16.15 16.86 -7.37
CA ARG A 101 14.75 17.24 -7.49
C ARG A 101 13.97 16.89 -6.22
N LEU A 102 14.15 15.69 -5.69
CA LEU A 102 13.53 15.25 -4.45
C LEU A 102 13.99 16.12 -3.27
N THR A 103 15.27 16.44 -3.19
CA THR A 103 15.83 17.33 -2.17
C THR A 103 15.22 18.73 -2.26
N ALA A 104 14.99 19.25 -3.47
CA ALA A 104 14.32 20.54 -3.65
C ALA A 104 12.86 20.50 -3.13
N TYR A 105 12.13 19.40 -3.32
CA TYR A 105 10.77 19.25 -2.76
C TYR A 105 10.76 19.17 -1.23
N VAL A 106 11.76 18.51 -0.64
CA VAL A 106 11.94 18.50 0.82
C VAL A 106 12.20 19.91 1.36
N ALA A 107 13.08 20.67 0.70
CA ALA A 107 13.41 22.04 1.09
C ALA A 107 12.26 23.03 0.90
N ALA A 108 11.33 22.75 0.00
CA ALA A 108 10.17 23.58 -0.29
C ALA A 108 8.99 23.39 0.68
N ILE A 109 9.20 22.65 1.78
CA ILE A 109 8.15 22.51 2.82
C ILE A 109 7.76 23.90 3.35
N PRO A 110 6.45 24.21 3.51
CA PRO A 110 6.02 25.53 3.99
C PRO A 110 6.52 25.83 5.40
N ASP A 111 6.71 27.12 5.68
CA ASP A 111 7.09 27.61 7.02
C ASP A 111 6.13 27.09 8.10
N GLY A 112 6.71 26.73 9.24
CA GLY A 112 5.99 26.20 10.39
C GLY A 112 5.70 24.69 10.33
N PHE A 113 6.12 24.00 9.26
CA PHE A 113 6.11 22.53 9.18
C PHE A 113 7.52 21.98 9.31
N GLU A 114 7.63 20.81 9.93
CA GLU A 114 8.88 20.07 10.07
C GLU A 114 8.70 18.65 9.55
N LEU A 115 9.63 18.16 8.72
CA LEU A 115 9.68 16.73 8.35
C LEU A 115 10.48 15.96 9.38
N LYS A 116 9.91 14.86 9.86
CA LYS A 116 10.54 13.94 10.82
C LYS A 116 10.33 12.51 10.38
N LEU A 117 11.30 11.65 10.66
CA LEU A 117 11.07 10.21 10.60
C LEU A 117 10.03 9.83 11.65
N ILE A 118 9.19 8.84 11.34
CA ILE A 118 8.19 8.35 12.27
C ILE A 118 8.89 7.59 13.40
N ASP A 119 8.95 8.24 14.57
CA ASP A 119 9.34 7.66 15.85
C ASP A 119 8.11 7.11 16.61
N ARG A 120 8.32 6.57 17.81
CA ARG A 120 7.22 6.06 18.65
C ARG A 120 6.12 7.09 18.87
N ARG A 121 6.48 8.34 19.16
CA ARG A 121 5.51 9.40 19.41
C ARG A 121 4.67 9.69 18.18
N ILE A 122 5.31 9.80 17.02
CA ILE A 122 4.60 10.07 15.75
C ILE A 122 3.77 8.86 15.33
N TYR A 123 4.27 7.64 15.55
CA TYR A 123 3.52 6.40 15.36
C TYR A 123 2.21 6.39 16.18
N GLU A 124 2.29 6.73 17.48
CA GLU A 124 1.13 6.82 18.36
C GLU A 124 0.16 7.92 17.90
N MET A 125 0.67 9.06 17.42
CA MET A 125 -0.15 10.12 16.82
C MET A 125 -0.86 9.64 15.54
N ALA A 126 -0.17 8.92 14.67
CA ALA A 126 -0.74 8.37 13.43
C ALA A 126 -1.85 7.36 13.73
N MET A 127 -1.64 6.48 14.71
CA MET A 127 -2.62 5.48 15.11
C MET A 127 -3.84 6.04 15.86
N ALA A 128 -3.76 7.27 16.34
CA ALA A 128 -4.83 7.90 17.12
C ALA A 128 -5.93 8.54 16.27
N GLU A 129 -5.67 8.85 15.00
CA GLU A 129 -6.62 9.51 14.11
C GLU A 129 -6.94 8.62 12.90
N GLU A 130 -8.21 8.56 12.51
CA GLU A 130 -8.70 7.70 11.41
C GLU A 130 -8.02 8.01 10.06
N TRP A 131 -7.78 9.29 9.76
CA TRP A 131 -7.18 9.72 8.51
C TRP A 131 -5.71 9.29 8.33
N SER A 132 -4.99 9.01 9.41
CA SER A 132 -3.55 8.74 9.41
C SER A 132 -3.16 7.33 9.85
N LYS A 133 -4.11 6.56 10.36
CA LYS A 133 -3.80 5.22 10.90
C LYS A 133 -3.16 4.29 9.86
N ASP A 134 -3.54 4.42 8.57
CA ASP A 134 -3.06 3.56 7.50
C ASP A 134 -1.57 3.76 7.20
N LEU A 135 -0.98 4.88 7.62
CA LEU A 135 0.47 5.08 7.60
C LEU A 135 1.24 4.03 8.42
N CYS A 136 0.59 3.45 9.45
CA CYS A 136 1.26 2.56 10.40
C CYS A 136 0.47 1.27 10.71
N ALA A 137 -0.82 1.19 10.38
CA ALA A 137 -1.72 0.11 10.79
C ALA A 137 -1.36 -1.27 10.23
N SER A 138 -0.56 -1.33 9.16
CA SER A 138 -0.07 -2.60 8.59
C SER A 138 0.90 -3.33 9.50
N PHE A 139 1.46 -2.65 10.51
CA PHE A 139 2.36 -3.24 11.49
C PHE A 139 1.60 -3.61 12.76
N GLN A 140 2.00 -4.72 13.40
CA GLN A 140 1.35 -5.21 14.60
C GLN A 140 1.43 -4.22 15.76
N ASP A 141 2.59 -3.54 15.89
CA ASP A 141 2.89 -2.57 16.93
C ASP A 141 4.07 -1.68 16.49
N PHE A 142 4.43 -0.71 17.33
CA PHE A 142 5.57 0.17 17.06
C PHE A 142 6.89 -0.58 16.91
N LEU A 143 7.14 -1.64 17.68
CA LEU A 143 8.40 -2.39 17.58
C LEU A 143 8.53 -3.10 16.23
N ALA A 144 7.41 -3.58 15.67
CA ALA A 144 7.38 -4.13 14.32
C ALA A 144 7.63 -3.04 13.27
N PHE A 145 7.02 -1.85 13.43
CA PHE A 145 7.29 -0.70 12.56
C PHE A 145 8.75 -0.23 12.66
N GLU A 146 9.28 -0.03 13.87
CA GLU A 146 10.67 0.41 14.09
C GLU A 146 11.70 -0.52 13.46
N ARG A 147 11.44 -1.82 13.46
CA ARG A 147 12.34 -2.85 12.92
C ARG A 147 12.35 -2.92 11.39
N CYS A 148 11.21 -2.74 10.75
CA CYS A 148 11.04 -3.04 9.33
C CYS A 148 10.32 -1.94 8.56
N GLY A 149 9.55 -1.10 9.23
CA GLY A 149 8.86 0.02 8.62
C GLY A 149 9.77 1.21 8.38
N LEU A 150 9.33 2.10 7.54
CA LEU A 150 9.96 3.38 7.27
C LEU A 150 8.86 4.40 7.05
N GLY A 151 9.01 5.60 7.60
CA GLY A 151 8.01 6.64 7.38
C GLY A 151 8.54 8.02 7.72
N VAL A 152 7.94 9.00 7.06
CA VAL A 152 8.20 10.43 7.21
C VAL A 152 6.88 11.12 7.52
N ALA A 153 6.88 12.02 8.47
CA ALA A 153 5.73 12.82 8.86
C ALA A 153 6.03 14.32 8.76
N ALA A 154 5.08 15.09 8.30
CA ALA A 154 5.07 16.53 8.41
C ALA A 154 4.34 16.94 9.70
N ILE A 155 5.04 17.63 10.58
CA ILE A 155 4.55 18.08 11.88
C ILE A 155 4.34 19.58 11.86
N HIS A 156 3.17 20.03 12.31
CA HIS A 156 2.82 21.46 12.46
C HIS A 156 2.36 21.74 13.88
N LYS A 157 3.06 22.60 14.61
CA LYS A 157 2.77 22.95 16.01
C LYS A 157 2.56 21.73 16.90
N GLY A 158 3.41 20.71 16.72
CA GLY A 158 3.38 19.46 17.49
C GLY A 158 2.29 18.46 17.10
N LYS A 159 1.52 18.71 16.03
CA LYS A 159 0.47 17.84 15.50
C LYS A 159 0.87 17.23 14.16
N LEU A 160 0.42 16.02 13.88
CA LEU A 160 0.58 15.37 12.59
C LEU A 160 -0.29 16.08 11.54
N ALA A 161 0.31 16.44 10.42
CA ALA A 161 -0.36 17.16 9.33
C ALA A 161 -0.41 16.34 8.03
N ALA A 162 0.63 15.57 7.75
CA ALA A 162 0.74 14.66 6.61
C ALA A 162 1.77 13.58 6.92
N GLY A 163 1.75 12.50 6.18
CA GLY A 163 2.76 11.45 6.28
C GLY A 163 2.91 10.67 4.98
N ALA A 164 4.07 10.03 4.85
CA ALA A 164 4.35 9.01 3.85
C ALA A 164 5.08 7.87 4.55
N ALA A 165 4.61 6.64 4.41
CA ALA A 165 5.17 5.50 5.13
C ALA A 165 5.07 4.20 4.32
N SER A 166 5.72 3.15 4.81
CA SER A 166 5.61 1.81 4.25
C SER A 166 4.26 1.19 4.62
N TYR A 167 3.38 1.01 3.64
CA TYR A 167 2.17 0.20 3.75
C TYR A 167 2.51 -1.28 3.91
N THR A 168 3.40 -1.78 3.04
CA THR A 168 4.00 -3.12 3.14
C THR A 168 5.49 -3.05 2.93
N VAL A 169 6.20 -4.07 3.41
CA VAL A 169 7.64 -4.22 3.27
C VAL A 169 7.93 -5.58 2.62
N TYR A 170 8.81 -5.60 1.63
CA TYR A 170 9.26 -6.81 0.96
C TYR A 170 10.78 -6.80 0.81
N ASP A 171 11.36 -7.90 0.36
CA ASP A 171 12.81 -7.97 0.15
C ASP A 171 13.27 -6.96 -0.92
N GLY A 172 14.08 -5.99 -0.50
CA GLY A 172 14.59 -4.91 -1.35
C GLY A 172 13.64 -3.73 -1.59
N GLY A 173 12.50 -3.61 -0.86
CA GLY A 173 11.64 -2.45 -1.04
C GLY A 173 10.46 -2.32 -0.08
N ILE A 174 9.68 -1.28 -0.34
CA ILE A 174 8.43 -0.99 0.37
C ILE A 174 7.34 -0.65 -0.64
N GLU A 175 6.08 -0.81 -0.26
CA GLU A 175 4.94 -0.16 -0.91
C GLU A 175 4.57 1.08 -0.10
N ILE A 176 4.35 2.22 -0.77
CA ILE A 176 4.13 3.51 -0.10
C ILE A 176 2.65 3.74 0.20
N GLU A 177 2.35 4.23 1.41
CA GLU A 177 1.12 4.91 1.78
C GLU A 177 1.39 6.38 2.02
N ILE A 178 0.52 7.28 1.51
CA ILE A 178 0.64 8.73 1.72
C ILE A 178 -0.72 9.33 2.07
N ASP A 179 -0.76 10.06 3.17
CA ASP A 179 -1.95 10.75 3.57
C ASP A 179 -1.69 12.18 4.06
N THR A 180 -2.70 13.06 3.92
CA THR A 180 -2.66 14.44 4.38
C THR A 180 -3.99 14.81 5.02
N LYS A 181 -3.93 15.29 6.26
CA LYS A 181 -5.09 15.77 6.98
C LYS A 181 -5.80 16.86 6.17
N GLU A 182 -7.12 16.82 6.08
CA GLU A 182 -7.91 17.62 5.16
C GLU A 182 -7.60 19.12 5.23
N GLU A 183 -7.46 19.68 6.43
CA GLU A 183 -7.16 21.09 6.68
C GLU A 183 -5.77 21.55 6.19
N TYR A 184 -4.87 20.57 5.91
CA TYR A 184 -3.51 20.81 5.43
C TYR A 184 -3.30 20.44 3.95
N ARG A 185 -4.34 19.97 3.25
CA ARG A 185 -4.26 19.60 1.83
C ARG A 185 -3.87 20.79 0.95
N ARG A 186 -3.32 20.48 -0.23
CA ARG A 186 -2.89 21.46 -1.25
C ARG A 186 -1.81 22.46 -0.79
N ARG A 187 -0.98 22.07 0.19
CA ARG A 187 0.17 22.83 0.67
C ARG A 187 1.52 22.20 0.31
N GLY A 188 1.55 21.17 -0.55
CA GLY A 188 2.79 20.48 -0.93
C GLY A 188 3.30 19.44 0.09
N LEU A 189 2.59 19.19 1.21
CA LEU A 189 3.07 18.33 2.29
C LEU A 189 3.23 16.87 1.86
N ALA A 190 2.25 16.32 1.12
CA ALA A 190 2.34 14.95 0.58
C ALA A 190 3.57 14.79 -0.33
N GLN A 191 3.85 15.81 -1.16
CA GLN A 191 5.02 15.83 -2.04
C GLN A 191 6.33 15.87 -1.24
N ALA A 192 6.41 16.69 -0.20
CA ALA A 192 7.60 16.78 0.64
C ALA A 192 7.82 15.49 1.45
N CYS A 193 6.75 14.90 2.03
CA CYS A 193 6.82 13.62 2.74
C CYS A 193 7.24 12.48 1.81
N GLY A 194 6.60 12.36 0.64
CA GLY A 194 6.93 11.36 -0.37
C GLY A 194 8.37 11.50 -0.87
N ALA A 195 8.81 12.72 -1.21
CA ALA A 195 10.18 12.99 -1.63
C ALA A 195 11.19 12.57 -0.57
N LYS A 196 10.96 12.93 0.70
CA LYS A 196 11.84 12.54 1.80
C LYS A 196 11.84 11.03 2.02
N LEU A 197 10.68 10.37 1.94
CA LEU A 197 10.59 8.90 2.06
C LEU A 197 11.35 8.20 0.93
N ILE A 198 11.25 8.66 -0.30
CA ILE A 198 12.00 8.11 -1.45
C ILE A 198 13.50 8.25 -1.19
N LEU A 199 13.99 9.43 -0.79
CA LEU A 199 15.40 9.63 -0.45
C LEU A 199 15.86 8.68 0.65
N GLU A 200 15.07 8.49 1.71
CA GLU A 200 15.37 7.55 2.79
C GLU A 200 15.40 6.08 2.30
N CYS A 201 14.56 5.73 1.33
CA CYS A 201 14.60 4.41 0.68
C CYS A 201 15.89 4.23 -0.11
N LEU A 202 16.25 5.19 -0.96
CA LEU A 202 17.46 5.13 -1.78
C LEU A 202 18.71 4.99 -0.91
N ASP A 203 18.82 5.76 0.17
CA ASP A 203 19.93 5.68 1.13
C ASP A 203 20.08 4.31 1.79
N ARG A 204 18.97 3.54 1.88
CA ARG A 204 18.93 2.18 2.45
C ARG A 204 19.00 1.08 1.40
N GLY A 205 19.10 1.42 0.12
CA GLY A 205 19.03 0.47 -0.99
C GLY A 205 17.66 -0.20 -1.15
N LEU A 206 16.59 0.47 -0.72
CA LEU A 206 15.21 0.00 -0.85
C LEU A 206 14.53 0.67 -2.06
N TYR A 207 13.71 -0.08 -2.76
CA TYR A 207 12.86 0.47 -3.81
C TYR A 207 11.50 0.93 -3.24
N PRO A 208 11.12 2.21 -3.40
CA PRO A 208 9.82 2.71 -2.95
C PRO A 208 8.75 2.45 -4.02
N SER A 209 8.08 1.30 -3.99
CA SER A 209 6.98 0.98 -4.92
C SER A 209 5.76 1.84 -4.65
N TRP A 210 4.97 2.09 -5.69
CA TRP A 210 3.72 2.84 -5.59
C TRP A 210 2.67 2.23 -6.52
N ASP A 211 1.46 2.09 -6.01
CA ASP A 211 0.25 1.83 -6.77
C ASP A 211 -0.75 2.96 -6.51
N ALA A 212 -1.11 3.73 -7.53
CA ALA A 212 -1.90 4.94 -7.33
C ALA A 212 -3.40 4.62 -7.28
N HIS A 213 -4.05 5.07 -6.21
CA HIS A 213 -5.47 4.86 -5.97
C HIS A 213 -6.36 5.62 -6.97
N ASP A 214 -5.99 6.85 -7.31
CA ASP A 214 -6.73 7.73 -8.22
C ASP A 214 -5.76 8.61 -9.05
N ARG A 215 -6.31 9.43 -9.95
CA ARG A 215 -5.52 10.34 -10.79
C ARG A 215 -4.77 11.41 -10.00
N ARG A 216 -5.20 11.76 -8.78
CA ARG A 216 -4.48 12.71 -7.92
C ARG A 216 -3.24 12.04 -7.34
N SER A 217 -3.37 10.80 -6.89
CA SER A 217 -2.26 9.97 -6.44
C SER A 217 -1.26 9.74 -7.57
N LEU A 218 -1.73 9.39 -8.79
CA LEU A 218 -0.88 9.27 -9.98
C LEU A 218 -0.12 10.57 -10.27
N SER A 219 -0.81 11.72 -10.28
CA SER A 219 -0.16 13.02 -10.52
C SER A 219 0.90 13.37 -9.48
N LEU A 220 0.72 12.95 -8.23
CA LEU A 220 1.73 13.10 -7.18
C LEU A 220 2.92 12.17 -7.45
N ALA A 221 2.67 10.90 -7.79
CA ALA A 221 3.71 9.95 -8.14
C ALA A 221 4.58 10.45 -9.31
N GLU A 222 3.96 10.93 -10.40
CA GLU A 222 4.68 11.48 -11.55
C GLU A 222 5.55 12.69 -11.20
N LYS A 223 5.08 13.57 -10.32
CA LYS A 223 5.90 14.68 -9.80
C LYS A 223 7.14 14.19 -9.05
N LEU A 224 7.04 13.06 -8.38
CA LEU A 224 8.14 12.47 -7.63
C LEU A 224 9.10 11.64 -8.48
N GLY A 225 8.81 11.45 -9.78
CA GLY A 225 9.68 10.77 -10.73
C GLY A 225 9.18 9.40 -11.17
N TYR A 226 8.00 8.97 -10.73
CA TYR A 226 7.41 7.72 -11.19
C TYR A 226 6.77 7.87 -12.57
N HIS A 227 6.61 6.76 -13.28
CA HIS A 227 5.91 6.69 -14.56
C HIS A 227 4.76 5.70 -14.50
N LEU A 228 3.62 6.09 -15.06
CA LEU A 228 2.48 5.20 -15.24
C LEU A 228 2.89 4.00 -16.12
N ASP A 229 2.52 2.79 -15.68
CA ASP A 229 2.60 1.60 -16.52
C ASP A 229 1.27 1.39 -17.26
N HIS A 230 0.20 1.10 -16.53
CA HIS A 230 -1.14 0.93 -17.09
C HIS A 230 -2.24 1.18 -16.06
N GLU A 231 -3.45 1.45 -16.57
CA GLU A 231 -4.67 1.44 -15.77
C GLU A 231 -5.20 0.00 -15.67
N TYR A 232 -5.74 -0.37 -14.51
CA TYR A 232 -6.33 -1.69 -14.33
C TYR A 232 -7.59 -1.63 -13.45
N PRO A 233 -8.59 -2.53 -13.70
CA PRO A 233 -9.78 -2.61 -12.86
C PRO A 233 -9.46 -3.30 -11.53
N ALA A 234 -10.09 -2.80 -10.46
CA ALA A 234 -10.17 -3.48 -9.18
C ALA A 234 -11.58 -3.32 -8.62
N TYR A 235 -11.91 -4.08 -7.56
CA TYR A 235 -13.25 -4.07 -6.99
C TYR A 235 -13.15 -3.94 -5.47
N ILE A 236 -13.80 -2.93 -4.91
CA ILE A 236 -13.94 -2.80 -3.46
C ILE A 236 -15.16 -3.59 -3.03
N ILE A 237 -14.99 -4.47 -2.05
CA ILE A 237 -16.09 -5.23 -1.42
C ILE A 237 -16.06 -5.05 0.10
N ASP A 238 -17.24 -5.17 0.72
CA ASP A 238 -17.36 -5.37 2.16
C ASP A 238 -17.21 -6.87 2.48
N PRO A 239 -16.17 -7.28 3.23
CA PRO A 239 -15.97 -8.68 3.59
C PRO A 239 -17.11 -9.28 4.43
N ALA A 240 -17.89 -8.45 5.13
CA ALA A 240 -19.02 -8.89 5.94
C ALA A 240 -20.29 -9.14 5.10
N ALA A 241 -20.30 -8.72 3.83
CA ALA A 241 -21.43 -8.93 2.92
C ALA A 241 -21.39 -10.29 2.18
N VAL A 242 -20.47 -11.20 2.54
CA VAL A 242 -20.23 -12.49 1.89
C VAL A 242 -20.74 -13.66 2.74
#